data_a6b749221a427008a0deeb5d16c92d25
#
_entry.id   a6b749221a427008a0deeb5d16c92d25
#
_cell.length_a   1.000
_cell.length_b   1.000
_cell.length_c   1.000
_cell.angle_alpha   90.00
_cell.angle_beta   90.00
_cell.angle_gamma   90.00
#
_symmetry.space_group_name_H-M   'P 1'
#
loop_
_entity.id
_entity.type
_entity.pdbx_description
1 polymer ?
#
loop_
_entity_poly.entity_id
_entity_poly.type
_entity_poly.pdbx_seq_one_letter_code
_entity_poly.pdbx_strand_id
1 'polypeptide(L)'
;LLIGTRLVPQTSKYSDTGLNNYQSLGSNSDVQIAMTSRKYNPEKDFMVVQFNVKSDSGAAIDLQKIKFKLAMINVQPVKYTVIPLTNNQIVVTIRGIKSGYQAIQLKAINKAPNASALDQGDTTDVLNTNSSSSSSSSSDDETGSTNSVKFIINENKDFESTKLQLLNQKDYTIKALQKQINTLRKNRKHQQKLIAAYQAQIEADKQSIENNNADAKYKVSDSSSSTGNSNAQSDISTQRDNIKTSRKNIKKIDQQIELYQQQIRDVQSGKYKFQSGSTTSRLK
;
A
#
# COMPACT_ATOMS: atom_id res chain seq x y z
N LEU A 1 27.92 41.93 19.80
CA LEU A 1 26.56 41.37 19.46
C LEU A 1 26.76 40.18 18.57
N LEU A 2 26.74 38.95 19.13
CA LEU A 2 26.74 37.69 18.38
C LEU A 2 25.31 37.40 17.97
N ILE A 3 24.96 37.68 16.72
CA ILE A 3 23.73 37.26 16.11
C ILE A 3 23.85 35.77 15.89
N GLY A 4 23.09 35.00 16.68
CA GLY A 4 22.99 33.56 16.51
C GLY A 4 22.46 33.25 15.10
N THR A 5 23.33 32.75 14.24
CA THR A 5 22.93 32.12 12.98
C THR A 5 22.08 30.91 13.33
N ARG A 6 20.74 31.04 13.25
CA ARG A 6 19.86 29.88 13.19
C ARG A 6 20.34 29.06 12.01
N LEU A 7 20.91 27.91 12.32
CA LEU A 7 21.21 26.88 11.32
C LEU A 7 19.88 26.54 10.62
N VAL A 8 19.69 27.11 9.45
CA VAL A 8 18.64 26.69 8.54
C VAL A 8 18.95 25.22 8.22
N PRO A 9 18.04 24.26 8.45
CA PRO A 9 18.29 22.88 8.09
C PRO A 9 18.66 22.85 6.60
N GLN A 10 19.87 22.38 6.29
CA GLN A 10 20.25 22.20 4.88
C GLN A 10 19.31 21.14 4.31
N THR A 11 18.44 21.56 3.42
CA THR A 11 17.59 20.65 2.65
C THR A 11 18.50 19.68 1.92
N SER A 12 18.29 18.38 2.13
CA SER A 12 19.03 17.33 1.45
C SER A 12 18.93 17.53 -0.07
N LYS A 13 20.01 17.25 -0.80
CA LYS A 13 20.04 17.27 -2.28
C LYS A 13 19.16 16.18 -2.92
N TYR A 14 18.62 15.27 -2.12
CA TYR A 14 17.80 14.17 -2.59
C TYR A 14 16.32 14.51 -2.50
N SER A 15 15.56 14.17 -3.53
CA SER A 15 14.10 14.27 -3.49
C SER A 15 13.50 13.21 -2.57
N ASP A 16 12.54 13.62 -1.75
CA ASP A 16 11.74 12.70 -0.92
C ASP A 16 10.99 11.68 -1.76
N THR A 17 10.98 10.43 -1.34
CA THR A 17 10.11 9.44 -1.97
C THR A 17 8.66 9.73 -1.60
N GLY A 18 7.80 9.87 -2.61
CA GLY A 18 6.36 10.09 -2.45
C GLY A 18 5.68 8.91 -1.75
N LEU A 19 4.63 9.21 -0.96
CA LEU A 19 3.80 8.18 -0.35
C LEU A 19 2.87 7.55 -1.39
N ASN A 20 2.57 6.24 -1.20
CA ASN A 20 1.68 5.43 -2.03
C ASN A 20 2.12 5.30 -3.50
N ASN A 21 3.37 5.61 -3.80
CA ASN A 21 3.96 5.38 -5.11
C ASN A 21 4.58 3.97 -5.12
N TYR A 22 3.96 3.04 -5.87
CA TYR A 22 4.42 1.66 -5.98
C TYR A 22 5.59 1.56 -6.95
N GLN A 23 6.66 0.91 -6.51
CA GLN A 23 7.88 0.65 -7.27
C GLN A 23 8.14 -0.85 -7.31
N SER A 24 8.57 -1.38 -8.46
CA SER A 24 8.84 -2.80 -8.64
C SER A 24 10.08 -3.23 -7.84
N LEU A 25 9.97 -4.33 -7.10
CA LEU A 25 11.07 -4.98 -6.39
C LEU A 25 11.82 -5.96 -7.32
N GLY A 26 12.26 -5.47 -8.46
CA GLY A 26 13.02 -6.18 -9.47
C GLY A 26 12.52 -5.92 -10.87
N SER A 27 13.42 -5.96 -11.86
CA SER A 27 13.11 -5.68 -13.27
C SER A 27 12.12 -6.68 -13.89
N ASN A 28 12.07 -7.91 -13.36
CA ASN A 28 11.16 -8.97 -13.82
C ASN A 28 10.27 -9.49 -12.66
N SER A 29 10.06 -8.67 -11.62
CA SER A 29 9.27 -9.04 -10.46
C SER A 29 7.89 -8.41 -10.56
N ASP A 30 6.86 -9.23 -10.38
CA ASP A 30 5.47 -8.76 -10.20
C ASP A 30 5.23 -8.16 -8.81
N VAL A 31 6.24 -8.23 -7.92
CA VAL A 31 6.16 -7.69 -6.56
C VAL A 31 6.51 -6.22 -6.56
N GLN A 32 5.59 -5.40 -6.08
CA GLN A 32 5.75 -3.96 -5.92
C GLN A 32 5.66 -3.57 -4.44
N ILE A 33 6.37 -2.50 -4.07
CA ILE A 33 6.38 -1.96 -2.73
C ILE A 33 6.18 -0.43 -2.77
N ALA A 34 5.40 0.08 -1.83
CA ALA A 34 5.21 1.52 -1.64
C ALA A 34 5.38 1.90 -0.16
N MET A 35 6.00 3.03 0.10
CA MET A 35 5.97 3.67 1.40
C MET A 35 4.59 4.33 1.58
N THR A 36 3.86 3.95 2.63
CA THR A 36 2.49 4.44 2.88
C THR A 36 2.38 5.44 4.03
N SER A 37 3.39 5.48 4.89
CA SER A 37 3.47 6.43 6.00
C SER A 37 4.90 6.55 6.48
N ARG A 38 5.27 7.75 6.92
CA ARG A 38 6.47 8.04 7.70
C ARG A 38 6.08 8.98 8.84
N LYS A 39 6.52 8.69 10.04
CA LYS A 39 6.27 9.49 11.24
C LYS A 39 7.51 9.48 12.13
N TYR A 40 7.89 10.63 12.65
CA TYR A 40 9.02 10.82 13.53
C TYR A 40 8.58 11.40 14.87
N ASN A 41 9.11 10.88 15.95
CA ASN A 41 8.93 11.45 17.28
C ASN A 41 10.28 12.01 17.77
N PRO A 42 10.48 13.34 17.72
CA PRO A 42 11.75 13.96 18.11
C PRO A 42 12.01 13.93 19.63
N GLU A 43 10.96 13.82 20.47
CA GLU A 43 11.09 13.75 21.92
C GLU A 43 11.57 12.38 22.41
N LYS A 44 11.29 11.33 21.63
CA LYS A 44 11.61 9.94 21.98
C LYS A 44 12.61 9.30 21.03
N ASP A 45 13.21 10.08 20.15
CA ASP A 45 14.28 9.69 19.24
C ASP A 45 13.93 8.43 18.39
N PHE A 46 12.73 8.38 17.79
CA PHE A 46 12.38 7.27 16.92
C PHE A 46 11.51 7.65 15.73
N MET A 47 11.65 6.87 14.66
CA MET A 47 10.83 6.97 13.46
C MET A 47 10.11 5.66 13.20
N VAL A 48 8.90 5.76 12.63
CA VAL A 48 8.11 4.63 12.14
C VAL A 48 7.78 4.86 10.68
N VAL A 49 8.19 3.92 9.82
CA VAL A 49 7.90 3.92 8.39
C VAL A 49 7.04 2.71 8.07
N GLN A 50 5.96 2.91 7.32
CA GLN A 50 5.05 1.83 6.92
C GLN A 50 5.13 1.62 5.41
N PHE A 51 5.13 0.35 5.02
CA PHE A 51 5.14 -0.08 3.64
C PHE A 51 3.95 -0.99 3.36
N ASN A 52 3.47 -0.94 2.12
CA ASN A 52 2.54 -1.92 1.58
C ASN A 52 3.18 -2.61 0.38
N VAL A 53 3.02 -3.92 0.30
CA VAL A 53 3.55 -4.75 -0.79
C VAL A 53 2.37 -5.34 -1.54
N LYS A 54 2.44 -5.40 -2.86
CA LYS A 54 1.43 -6.04 -3.70
C LYS A 54 2.11 -6.88 -4.77
N SER A 55 1.39 -7.87 -5.29
CA SER A 55 1.74 -8.60 -6.50
C SER A 55 0.74 -8.21 -7.58
N ASP A 56 1.21 -7.92 -8.77
CA ASP A 56 0.33 -7.61 -9.91
C ASP A 56 -0.38 -8.86 -10.43
N SER A 57 0.21 -10.04 -10.28
CA SER A 57 -0.42 -11.34 -10.57
C SER A 57 -1.40 -11.81 -9.49
N GLY A 58 -1.43 -11.15 -8.32
CA GLY A 58 -2.19 -11.60 -7.16
C GLY A 58 -1.56 -12.79 -6.42
N ALA A 59 -0.33 -13.17 -6.76
CA ALA A 59 0.39 -14.26 -6.09
C ALA A 59 0.65 -13.94 -4.60
N ALA A 60 0.75 -14.98 -3.79
CA ALA A 60 1.10 -14.84 -2.37
C ALA A 60 2.54 -14.31 -2.22
N ILE A 61 2.71 -13.32 -1.36
CA ILE A 61 4.00 -12.68 -1.11
C ILE A 61 4.57 -13.18 0.22
N ASP A 62 5.79 -13.70 0.19
CA ASP A 62 6.55 -14.02 1.40
C ASP A 62 7.28 -12.76 1.89
N LEU A 63 6.69 -12.08 2.87
CA LEU A 63 7.27 -10.88 3.47
C LEU A 63 8.62 -11.13 4.17
N GLN A 64 8.96 -12.39 4.49
CA GLN A 64 10.26 -12.73 5.07
C GLN A 64 11.41 -12.56 4.08
N LYS A 65 11.11 -12.66 2.80
CA LYS A 65 12.10 -12.46 1.72
C LYS A 65 12.39 -10.99 1.45
N ILE A 66 11.56 -10.07 1.96
CA ILE A 66 11.78 -8.64 1.82
C ILE A 66 12.65 -8.15 2.97
N LYS A 67 13.90 -7.82 2.67
CA LYS A 67 14.88 -7.30 3.62
C LYS A 67 15.05 -5.80 3.44
N PHE A 68 15.40 -5.11 4.52
CA PHE A 68 15.70 -3.69 4.48
C PHE A 68 17.13 -3.44 4.91
N LYS A 69 17.82 -2.54 4.19
CA LYS A 69 19.09 -1.94 4.62
C LYS A 69 18.85 -0.45 4.86
N LEU A 70 19.44 0.08 5.92
CA LEU A 70 19.35 1.49 6.32
C LEU A 70 20.67 2.17 6.01
N ALA A 71 20.64 3.36 5.43
CA ALA A 71 21.76 4.29 5.35
C ALA A 71 21.29 5.70 5.74
N MET A 72 22.20 6.54 6.19
CA MET A 72 21.93 7.91 6.64
C MET A 72 23.02 8.84 6.11
N ILE A 73 22.69 10.09 5.78
CA ILE A 73 23.69 11.11 5.41
C ILE A 73 24.50 11.48 6.64
N ASN A 74 23.82 11.94 7.69
CA ASN A 74 24.47 12.15 8.99
C ASN A 74 24.29 10.87 9.81
N VAL A 75 25.34 10.03 9.80
CA VAL A 75 25.31 8.71 10.42
C VAL A 75 25.18 8.84 11.94
N GLN A 76 24.17 8.17 12.48
CA GLN A 76 23.93 8.08 13.91
C GLN A 76 23.85 6.61 14.33
N PRO A 77 24.23 6.25 15.55
CA PRO A 77 24.14 4.89 16.05
C PRO A 77 22.68 4.52 16.31
N VAL A 78 21.98 4.04 15.28
CA VAL A 78 20.57 3.69 15.34
C VAL A 78 20.35 2.19 15.31
N LYS A 79 19.24 1.77 15.91
CA LYS A 79 18.72 0.40 15.83
C LYS A 79 17.43 0.41 15.03
N TYR A 80 17.36 -0.38 13.97
CA TYR A 80 16.12 -0.50 13.21
C TYR A 80 15.56 -1.92 13.26
N THR A 81 14.23 -2.01 13.27
CA THR A 81 13.50 -3.27 13.34
C THR A 81 12.49 -3.33 12.21
N VAL A 82 12.53 -4.40 11.44
CA VAL A 82 11.57 -4.70 10.38
C VAL A 82 10.52 -5.64 10.96
N ILE A 83 9.27 -5.24 10.90
CA ILE A 83 8.11 -5.93 11.49
C ILE A 83 7.14 -6.26 10.37
N PRO A 84 7.14 -7.49 9.85
CA PRO A 84 6.13 -7.95 8.92
C PRO A 84 4.77 -8.03 9.65
N LEU A 85 3.73 -7.54 8.98
CA LEU A 85 2.36 -7.60 9.47
C LEU A 85 1.52 -8.51 8.59
N THR A 86 0.24 -8.58 8.85
CA THR A 86 -0.75 -9.21 7.97
C THR A 86 -1.04 -8.35 6.73
N ASN A 87 -1.66 -8.95 5.70
CA ASN A 87 -2.14 -8.24 4.51
C ASN A 87 -1.02 -7.46 3.78
N ASN A 88 0.13 -8.10 3.64
CA ASN A 88 1.27 -7.58 2.88
C ASN A 88 1.78 -6.21 3.36
N GLN A 89 1.70 -5.96 4.66
CA GLN A 89 2.20 -4.74 5.27
C GLN A 89 3.50 -5.00 6.04
N ILE A 90 4.40 -4.03 5.99
CA ILE A 90 5.66 -4.04 6.74
C ILE A 90 5.80 -2.72 7.48
N VAL A 91 6.19 -2.78 8.73
CA VAL A 91 6.58 -1.62 9.54
C VAL A 91 8.08 -1.68 9.77
N VAL A 92 8.77 -0.56 9.50
CA VAL A 92 10.17 -0.36 9.89
C VAL A 92 10.21 0.69 10.99
N THR A 93 10.74 0.33 12.15
CA THR A 93 10.96 1.26 13.25
C THR A 93 12.46 1.55 13.37
N ILE A 94 12.84 2.82 13.53
CA ILE A 94 14.21 3.27 13.68
C ILE A 94 14.30 3.97 15.03
N ARG A 95 15.15 3.50 15.93
CA ARG A 95 15.34 4.02 17.31
C ARG A 95 16.71 4.63 17.47
N GLY A 96 16.78 5.70 18.27
CA GLY A 96 18.02 6.44 18.52
C GLY A 96 18.31 7.48 17.43
N ILE A 97 17.34 7.77 16.57
CA ILE A 97 17.47 8.81 15.57
C ILE A 97 17.14 10.17 16.19
N LYS A 98 18.11 11.07 16.20
CA LYS A 98 17.97 12.45 16.67
C LYS A 98 17.81 13.41 15.51
N SER A 99 17.24 14.59 15.77
CA SER A 99 17.22 15.69 14.79
C SER A 99 18.61 15.99 14.25
N GLY A 100 18.70 16.44 13.02
CA GLY A 100 19.95 16.64 12.29
C GLY A 100 20.42 15.42 11.51
N TYR A 101 19.58 14.39 11.33
CA TYR A 101 19.91 13.21 10.50
C TYR A 101 19.97 13.51 9.00
N GLN A 102 19.48 14.69 8.57
CA GLN A 102 19.39 15.20 7.20
C GLN A 102 18.54 14.32 6.27
N ALA A 103 18.99 13.12 5.93
CA ALA A 103 18.22 12.17 5.16
C ALA A 103 18.55 10.71 5.55
N ILE A 104 17.53 9.88 5.40
CA ILE A 104 17.58 8.43 5.58
C ILE A 104 17.26 7.77 4.24
N GLN A 105 18.01 6.73 3.89
CA GLN A 105 17.68 5.82 2.82
C GLN A 105 17.30 4.46 3.39
N LEU A 106 16.10 3.99 3.09
CA LEU A 106 15.68 2.60 3.31
C LEU A 106 15.72 1.87 1.97
N LYS A 107 16.65 0.92 1.81
CA LYS A 107 16.72 0.05 0.63
C LYS A 107 15.96 -1.25 0.91
N ALA A 108 14.82 -1.44 0.27
CA ALA A 108 14.07 -2.70 0.29
C ALA A 108 14.67 -3.65 -0.76
N ILE A 109 14.90 -4.90 -0.39
CA ILE A 109 15.54 -5.92 -1.24
C ILE A 109 14.66 -7.16 -1.21
N ASN A 110 14.24 -7.65 -2.36
CA ASN A 110 13.55 -8.93 -2.48
C ASN A 110 14.57 -10.06 -2.64
N LYS A 111 14.63 -10.95 -1.65
CA LYS A 111 15.48 -12.16 -1.65
C LYS A 111 14.73 -13.42 -2.14
N ALA A 112 13.50 -13.27 -2.67
CA ALA A 112 12.79 -14.40 -3.27
C ALA A 112 13.56 -14.85 -4.53
N PRO A 113 13.71 -16.18 -4.76
CA PRO A 113 14.28 -16.68 -5.98
C PRO A 113 13.39 -16.22 -7.16
N ASN A 114 14.00 -15.63 -8.15
CA ASN A 114 13.30 -15.25 -9.38
C ASN A 114 13.45 -16.41 -10.37
N ALA A 115 12.37 -17.16 -10.63
CA ALA A 115 12.39 -18.26 -11.58
C ALA A 115 12.78 -17.82 -12.98
N SER A 116 12.43 -16.58 -13.38
CA SER A 116 12.83 -16.00 -14.68
C SER A 116 14.32 -15.71 -14.77
N ALA A 117 15.04 -15.60 -13.66
CA ALA A 117 16.50 -15.45 -13.67
C ALA A 117 17.22 -16.80 -13.83
N LEU A 118 16.54 -17.91 -13.53
CA LEU A 118 17.06 -19.26 -13.76
C LEU A 118 16.90 -19.69 -15.24
N ASP A 119 15.95 -19.12 -15.95
CA ASP A 119 15.67 -19.43 -17.36
C ASP A 119 16.59 -18.68 -18.35
N GLN A 120 17.38 -17.71 -17.87
CA GLN A 120 18.45 -17.04 -18.64
C GLN A 120 19.85 -17.61 -18.37
N GLY A 121 19.94 -18.66 -17.60
CA GLY A 121 21.16 -19.46 -17.44
C GLY A 121 21.32 -20.35 -18.67
N ASP A 122 22.16 -19.90 -19.58
CA ASP A 122 22.73 -20.53 -20.73
C ASP A 122 22.73 -22.06 -20.66
N THR A 123 21.81 -22.71 -21.40
CA THR A 123 21.81 -24.17 -21.59
C THR A 123 22.75 -24.60 -22.72
N THR A 124 23.62 -23.74 -23.18
CA THR A 124 24.49 -24.00 -24.35
C THR A 124 25.97 -24.23 -24.05
N ASP A 125 26.41 -24.32 -22.79
CA ASP A 125 27.85 -24.53 -22.53
C ASP A 125 28.16 -25.62 -21.50
N VAL A 126 27.68 -26.85 -21.74
CA VAL A 126 28.12 -28.04 -20.99
C VAL A 126 29.29 -28.76 -21.67
N LEU A 127 29.83 -28.26 -22.77
CA LEU A 127 30.90 -28.91 -23.53
C LEU A 127 32.06 -27.98 -23.96
N ASN A 128 32.56 -27.15 -23.03
CA ASN A 128 33.89 -26.57 -23.28
C ASN A 128 34.73 -26.49 -22.01
N THR A 129 35.43 -27.60 -21.73
CA THR A 129 36.58 -27.62 -20.84
C THR A 129 37.71 -26.89 -21.51
N ASN A 130 38.08 -25.69 -21.03
CA ASN A 130 39.47 -25.34 -20.74
C ASN A 130 39.67 -23.93 -20.21
N SER A 131 40.31 -23.92 -19.03
CA SER A 131 41.25 -22.88 -18.53
C SER A 131 40.76 -21.44 -18.36
N SER A 132 40.64 -20.95 -17.17
CA SER A 132 41.76 -20.41 -16.39
C SER A 132 41.27 -19.74 -15.11
N SER A 133 41.94 -20.11 -14.04
CA SER A 133 41.89 -19.50 -12.72
C SER A 133 42.08 -17.98 -12.75
N SER A 134 41.17 -17.26 -12.10
CA SER A 134 41.55 -16.02 -11.42
C SER A 134 40.74 -15.90 -10.14
N SER A 135 41.44 -16.04 -9.02
CA SER A 135 41.06 -15.66 -7.69
C SER A 135 40.62 -14.20 -7.67
N SER A 136 39.43 -13.92 -7.19
CA SER A 136 39.07 -12.58 -6.77
C SER A 136 38.41 -12.63 -5.41
N SER A 137 39.14 -12.02 -4.49
CA SER A 137 38.81 -11.59 -3.15
C SER A 137 37.36 -11.14 -3.00
N SER A 138 36.75 -11.61 -1.92
CA SER A 138 35.50 -11.11 -1.36
C SER A 138 35.60 -9.62 -1.04
N SER A 139 35.09 -8.78 -1.91
CA SER A 139 34.64 -7.44 -1.58
C SER A 139 33.13 -7.44 -1.77
N ASP A 140 32.38 -7.17 -0.68
CA ASP A 140 30.94 -6.95 -0.64
C ASP A 140 30.55 -5.67 -1.43
N ASP A 141 30.86 -5.62 -2.69
CA ASP A 141 30.45 -4.54 -3.59
C ASP A 141 29.31 -5.04 -4.46
N GLU A 142 28.06 -4.81 -3.97
CA GLU A 142 26.81 -5.15 -4.65
C GLU A 142 26.58 -4.29 -5.90
N THR A 143 27.40 -4.40 -6.92
CA THR A 143 27.07 -3.99 -8.28
C THR A 143 26.18 -5.06 -8.91
N GLY A 144 24.84 -4.82 -8.91
CA GLY A 144 23.97 -5.60 -9.76
C GLY A 144 22.70 -6.22 -9.18
N SER A 145 22.27 -5.91 -7.96
CA SER A 145 20.97 -6.40 -7.51
C SER A 145 19.84 -5.57 -8.11
N THR A 146 19.30 -6.02 -9.24
CA THR A 146 18.09 -5.46 -9.88
C THR A 146 16.82 -5.58 -9.02
N ASN A 147 16.86 -6.34 -7.91
CA ASN A 147 15.72 -6.67 -7.06
C ASN A 147 15.61 -5.76 -5.83
N SER A 148 15.84 -4.46 -5.98
CA SER A 148 15.79 -3.54 -4.86
C SER A 148 15.23 -2.17 -5.21
N VAL A 149 14.57 -1.54 -4.22
CA VAL A 149 14.01 -0.19 -4.29
C VAL A 149 14.56 0.66 -3.15
N LYS A 150 14.89 1.92 -3.43
CA LYS A 150 15.39 2.89 -2.46
C LYS A 150 14.29 3.88 -2.11
N PHE A 151 14.07 4.09 -0.82
CA PHE A 151 13.16 5.09 -0.28
C PHE A 151 13.97 6.15 0.46
N ILE A 152 13.87 7.39 0.02
CA ILE A 152 14.54 8.53 0.64
C ILE A 152 13.55 9.27 1.53
N ILE A 153 13.97 9.58 2.75
CA ILE A 153 13.21 10.31 3.76
C ILE A 153 14.09 11.44 4.25
N ASN A 154 13.81 12.66 3.81
CA ASN A 154 14.50 13.85 4.29
C ASN A 154 13.94 14.26 5.65
N GLU A 155 14.75 14.96 6.43
CA GLU A 155 14.31 15.58 7.66
C GLU A 155 13.29 16.67 7.36
N ASN A 156 12.09 16.52 7.92
CA ASN A 156 11.00 17.44 7.72
C ASN A 156 10.06 17.43 8.93
N LYS A 157 9.60 18.61 9.33
CA LYS A 157 8.65 18.78 10.44
C LYS A 157 7.24 18.26 10.12
N ASP A 158 6.87 18.16 8.85
CA ASP A 158 5.51 17.76 8.42
C ASP A 158 5.11 16.35 8.87
N PHE A 159 6.08 15.48 9.12
CA PHE A 159 5.82 14.14 9.63
C PHE A 159 6.24 13.93 11.09
N GLU A 160 6.61 14.99 11.82
CA GLU A 160 6.83 14.93 13.25
C GLU A 160 5.52 14.70 14.00
N SER A 161 5.60 13.88 15.05
CA SER A 161 4.45 13.57 15.89
C SER A 161 4.89 13.12 17.29
N THR A 162 4.75 13.98 18.27
CA THR A 162 5.05 13.66 19.69
C THR A 162 4.12 12.59 20.26
N LYS A 163 2.90 12.43 19.66
CA LYS A 163 1.94 11.38 20.02
C LYS A 163 2.27 10.01 19.43
N LEU A 164 3.29 9.93 18.56
CA LEU A 164 3.71 8.66 17.96
C LEU A 164 4.22 7.72 19.07
N GLN A 165 3.79 6.46 19.01
CA GLN A 165 4.21 5.41 19.94
C GLN A 165 4.85 4.25 19.20
N LEU A 166 5.89 3.67 19.80
CA LEU A 166 6.41 2.39 19.34
C LEU A 166 5.52 1.27 19.86
N LEU A 167 5.08 0.44 18.94
CA LEU A 167 4.22 -0.68 19.22
C LEU A 167 4.98 -2.00 18.96
N ASN A 168 4.48 -3.09 19.52
CA ASN A 168 4.91 -4.42 19.17
C ASN A 168 4.19 -4.91 17.91
N GLN A 169 4.59 -6.07 17.37
CA GLN A 169 4.01 -6.64 16.14
C GLN A 169 2.49 -6.87 16.26
N LYS A 170 2.03 -7.34 17.42
CA LYS A 170 0.61 -7.56 17.73
C LYS A 170 -0.19 -6.25 17.59
N ASP A 171 0.27 -5.20 18.24
CA ASP A 171 -0.45 -3.92 18.30
C ASP A 171 -0.41 -3.19 16.94
N TYR A 172 0.73 -3.25 16.20
CA TYR A 172 0.78 -2.75 14.83
C TYR A 172 -0.22 -3.49 13.93
N THR A 173 -0.33 -4.82 14.06
CA THR A 173 -1.27 -5.63 13.28
C THR A 173 -2.71 -5.25 13.57
N ILE A 174 -3.09 -5.13 14.85
CA ILE A 174 -4.44 -4.71 15.25
C ILE A 174 -4.75 -3.33 14.68
N LYS A 175 -3.82 -2.38 14.80
CA LYS A 175 -3.99 -1.01 14.27
C LYS A 175 -4.14 -1.00 12.74
N ALA A 176 -3.37 -1.83 12.04
CA ALA A 176 -3.46 -1.97 10.59
C ALA A 176 -4.82 -2.54 10.16
N LEU A 177 -5.30 -3.61 10.80
CA LEU A 177 -6.60 -4.20 10.55
C LEU A 177 -7.76 -3.24 10.85
N GLN A 178 -7.68 -2.48 11.95
CA GLN A 178 -8.68 -1.45 12.27
C GLN A 178 -8.74 -0.35 11.21
N LYS A 179 -7.58 0.08 10.67
CA LYS A 179 -7.53 1.05 9.57
C LYS A 179 -8.21 0.49 8.32
N GLN A 180 -7.99 -0.79 7.99
CA GLN A 180 -8.64 -1.44 6.86
C GLN A 180 -10.16 -1.54 7.05
N ILE A 181 -10.62 -1.95 8.24
CA ILE A 181 -12.05 -1.96 8.59
C ILE A 181 -12.67 -0.57 8.40
N ASN A 182 -12.00 0.48 8.85
CA ASN A 182 -12.52 1.85 8.70
C ASN A 182 -12.61 2.26 7.22
N THR A 183 -11.66 1.84 6.38
CA THR A 183 -11.72 2.06 4.92
C THR A 183 -12.89 1.31 4.30
N LEU A 184 -13.08 0.04 4.66
CA LEU A 184 -14.23 -0.76 4.21
C LEU A 184 -15.58 -0.16 4.63
N ARG A 185 -15.68 0.36 5.86
CA ARG A 185 -16.89 1.07 6.31
C ARG A 185 -17.19 2.33 5.49
N LYS A 186 -16.15 3.09 5.09
CA LYS A 186 -16.34 4.24 4.19
C LYS A 186 -16.82 3.78 2.82
N ASN A 187 -16.25 2.72 2.27
CA ASN A 187 -16.67 2.15 0.99
C ASN A 187 -18.12 1.62 1.05
N ARG A 188 -18.50 0.96 2.14
CA ARG A 188 -19.86 0.53 2.40
C ARG A 188 -20.86 1.71 2.38
N LYS A 189 -20.52 2.79 3.09
CA LYS A 189 -21.34 4.01 3.08
C LYS A 189 -21.46 4.64 1.70
N HIS A 190 -20.39 4.59 0.90
CA HIS A 190 -20.42 5.05 -0.49
C HIS A 190 -21.39 4.21 -1.33
N GLN A 191 -21.32 2.86 -1.24
CA GLN A 191 -22.26 1.98 -1.95
C GLN A 191 -23.71 2.23 -1.54
N GLN A 192 -23.98 2.52 -0.27
CA GLN A 192 -25.33 2.89 0.21
C GLN A 192 -25.83 4.20 -0.41
N LYS A 193 -24.94 5.21 -0.56
CA LYS A 193 -25.30 6.46 -1.25
C LYS A 193 -25.59 6.24 -2.73
N LEU A 194 -24.83 5.36 -3.41
CA LEU A 194 -25.11 5.01 -4.80
C LEU A 194 -26.48 4.35 -4.95
N ILE A 195 -26.85 3.41 -4.07
CA ILE A 195 -28.16 2.79 -4.07
C ILE A 195 -29.28 3.86 -3.96
N ALA A 196 -29.14 4.79 -3.01
CA ALA A 196 -30.13 5.86 -2.83
C ALA A 196 -30.23 6.76 -4.06
N ALA A 197 -29.10 7.10 -4.70
CA ALA A 197 -29.08 7.89 -5.93
C ALA A 197 -29.76 7.15 -7.10
N TYR A 198 -29.49 5.86 -7.29
CA TYR A 198 -30.13 5.04 -8.32
C TYR A 198 -31.64 4.89 -8.08
N GLN A 199 -32.07 4.75 -6.82
CA GLN A 199 -33.49 4.70 -6.47
C GLN A 199 -34.21 6.02 -6.80
N ALA A 200 -33.58 7.17 -6.50
CA ALA A 200 -34.12 8.48 -6.83
C ALA A 200 -34.24 8.68 -8.35
N GLN A 201 -33.23 8.20 -9.12
CA GLN A 201 -33.28 8.26 -10.58
C GLN A 201 -34.41 7.39 -11.15
N ILE A 202 -34.58 6.15 -10.65
CA ILE A 202 -35.69 5.28 -11.05
C ILE A 202 -37.06 5.95 -10.83
N GLU A 203 -37.19 6.66 -9.72
CA GLU A 203 -38.44 7.34 -9.41
C GLU A 203 -38.70 8.52 -10.36
N ALA A 204 -37.65 9.30 -10.66
CA ALA A 204 -37.73 10.38 -11.64
C ALA A 204 -38.09 9.86 -13.07
N ASP A 205 -37.47 8.74 -13.48
CA ASP A 205 -37.72 8.14 -14.77
C ASP A 205 -39.15 7.59 -14.89
N LYS A 206 -39.69 6.98 -13.82
CA LYS A 206 -41.10 6.55 -13.76
C LYS A 206 -42.06 7.73 -13.87
N GLN A 207 -41.79 8.81 -13.15
CA GLN A 207 -42.60 10.02 -13.19
C GLN A 207 -42.60 10.65 -14.60
N SER A 208 -41.43 10.62 -15.27
CA SER A 208 -41.31 11.05 -16.66
C SER A 208 -42.14 10.20 -17.59
N ILE A 209 -42.14 8.87 -17.46
CA ILE A 209 -42.99 7.96 -18.25
C ILE A 209 -44.46 8.24 -18.00
N GLU A 210 -44.85 8.43 -16.74
CA GLU A 210 -46.25 8.72 -16.39
C GLU A 210 -46.72 10.03 -16.99
N ASN A 211 -45.94 11.10 -16.90
CA ASN A 211 -46.21 12.40 -17.50
C ASN A 211 -46.33 12.28 -19.06
N ASN A 212 -45.39 11.59 -19.70
CA ASN A 212 -45.41 11.38 -21.14
C ASN A 212 -46.67 10.60 -21.59
N ASN A 213 -47.08 9.61 -20.81
CA ASN A 213 -48.32 8.84 -21.11
C ASN A 213 -49.56 9.67 -20.90
N ALA A 214 -49.59 10.58 -19.92
CA ALA A 214 -50.71 11.51 -19.73
C ALA A 214 -50.83 12.49 -20.89
N ASP A 215 -49.72 13.05 -21.38
CA ASP A 215 -49.67 13.98 -22.49
C ASP A 215 -49.98 13.32 -23.83
N ALA A 216 -49.61 12.03 -24.02
CA ALA A 216 -49.87 11.29 -25.26
C ALA A 216 -51.32 11.19 -25.59
N LYS A 217 -52.26 11.28 -24.62
CA LYS A 217 -53.70 11.29 -24.84
C LYS A 217 -54.21 12.50 -25.63
N TYR A 218 -53.43 13.56 -25.69
CA TYR A 218 -53.78 14.83 -26.34
C TYR A 218 -52.93 15.13 -27.57
N LYS A 219 -52.04 14.20 -27.98
CA LYS A 219 -51.16 14.35 -29.16
C LYS A 219 -51.60 13.37 -30.26
N VAL A 220 -51.59 13.83 -31.51
CA VAL A 220 -51.64 12.93 -32.65
C VAL A 220 -50.36 12.09 -32.61
N SER A 221 -50.46 10.76 -32.78
CA SER A 221 -49.38 9.80 -32.53
C SER A 221 -48.07 10.25 -33.17
N ASP A 222 -47.16 10.67 -32.27
CA ASP A 222 -45.80 11.09 -32.61
C ASP A 222 -44.81 10.02 -32.10
N SER A 223 -43.92 9.55 -32.96
CA SER A 223 -42.93 8.53 -32.66
C SER A 223 -41.95 8.97 -31.56
N SER A 224 -41.85 10.26 -31.28
CA SER A 224 -40.92 10.83 -30.30
C SER A 224 -41.26 10.47 -28.85
N SER A 225 -42.56 10.37 -28.50
CA SER A 225 -42.98 10.03 -27.14
C SER A 225 -42.73 8.56 -26.79
N SER A 226 -42.86 7.65 -27.79
CA SER A 226 -42.61 6.22 -27.61
C SER A 226 -41.10 5.94 -27.41
N THR A 227 -40.25 6.67 -28.13
CA THR A 227 -38.78 6.56 -27.98
C THR A 227 -38.31 7.06 -26.61
N GLY A 228 -38.86 8.17 -26.09
CA GLY A 228 -38.57 8.71 -24.77
C GLY A 228 -38.92 7.74 -23.65
N ASN A 229 -40.09 7.10 -23.71
CA ASN A 229 -40.51 6.10 -22.72
C ASN A 229 -39.67 4.83 -22.78
N SER A 230 -39.24 4.38 -23.97
CA SER A 230 -38.36 3.23 -24.17
C SER A 230 -36.97 3.48 -23.55
N ASN A 231 -36.41 4.67 -23.73
CA ASN A 231 -35.14 5.07 -23.12
C ASN A 231 -35.23 5.10 -21.58
N ALA A 232 -36.24 5.75 -21.02
CA ALA A 232 -36.46 5.79 -19.57
C ALA A 232 -36.69 4.38 -19.00
N GLN A 233 -37.38 3.48 -19.70
CA GLN A 233 -37.50 2.08 -19.26
C GLN A 233 -36.18 1.32 -19.26
N SER A 234 -35.32 1.55 -20.27
CA SER A 234 -33.95 1.00 -20.33
C SER A 234 -33.10 1.53 -19.18
N ASP A 235 -33.18 2.83 -18.88
CA ASP A 235 -32.45 3.46 -17.78
C ASP A 235 -32.89 2.88 -16.43
N ILE A 236 -34.18 2.70 -16.18
CA ILE A 236 -34.73 2.02 -15.00
C ILE A 236 -34.11 0.62 -14.83
N SER A 237 -34.04 -0.15 -15.92
CA SER A 237 -33.45 -1.50 -15.90
C SER A 237 -31.97 -1.43 -15.49
N THR A 238 -31.22 -0.55 -16.12
CA THR A 238 -29.79 -0.31 -15.81
C THR A 238 -29.59 0.10 -14.35
N GLN A 239 -30.39 1.01 -13.82
CA GLN A 239 -30.30 1.43 -12.42
C GLN A 239 -30.63 0.30 -11.44
N ARG A 240 -31.59 -0.57 -11.77
CA ARG A 240 -31.89 -1.77 -10.97
C ARG A 240 -30.69 -2.73 -10.90
N ASP A 241 -30.00 -2.94 -12.02
CA ASP A 241 -28.80 -3.79 -12.05
C ASP A 241 -27.63 -3.15 -11.28
N ASN A 242 -27.47 -1.83 -11.35
CA ASN A 242 -26.52 -1.08 -10.54
C ASN A 242 -26.81 -1.23 -9.03
N ILE A 243 -28.08 -1.16 -8.62
CA ILE A 243 -28.50 -1.41 -7.23
C ILE A 243 -28.15 -2.84 -6.80
N LYS A 244 -28.45 -3.84 -7.65
CA LYS A 244 -28.13 -5.25 -7.38
C LYS A 244 -26.61 -5.44 -7.20
N THR A 245 -25.80 -4.83 -8.04
CA THR A 245 -24.34 -4.84 -7.97
C THR A 245 -23.84 -4.18 -6.68
N SER A 246 -24.36 -3.01 -6.35
CA SER A 246 -24.00 -2.29 -5.12
C SER A 246 -24.36 -3.07 -3.86
N ARG A 247 -25.52 -3.74 -3.82
CA ARG A 247 -25.90 -4.65 -2.72
C ARG A 247 -24.96 -5.84 -2.60
N LYS A 248 -24.55 -6.45 -3.72
CA LYS A 248 -23.54 -7.53 -3.75
C LYS A 248 -22.21 -7.07 -3.20
N ASN A 249 -21.78 -5.85 -3.56
CA ASN A 249 -20.54 -5.25 -3.05
C ASN A 249 -20.62 -5.01 -1.54
N ILE A 250 -21.75 -4.48 -1.02
CA ILE A 250 -21.97 -4.30 0.42
C ILE A 250 -21.83 -5.64 1.14
N LYS A 251 -22.45 -6.71 0.64
CA LYS A 251 -22.36 -8.04 1.26
C LYS A 251 -20.89 -8.53 1.33
N LYS A 252 -20.11 -8.35 0.26
CA LYS A 252 -18.66 -8.70 0.26
C LYS A 252 -17.87 -7.85 1.27
N ILE A 253 -18.17 -6.56 1.36
CA ILE A 253 -17.54 -5.65 2.32
C ILE A 253 -17.85 -6.07 3.76
N ASP A 254 -19.10 -6.40 4.07
CA ASP A 254 -19.51 -6.84 5.41
C ASP A 254 -18.82 -8.15 5.81
N GLN A 255 -18.72 -9.12 4.90
CA GLN A 255 -17.97 -10.36 5.10
C GLN A 255 -16.48 -10.08 5.38
N GLN A 256 -15.85 -9.18 4.63
CA GLN A 256 -14.45 -8.83 4.83
C GLN A 256 -14.21 -8.12 6.17
N ILE A 257 -15.14 -7.27 6.60
CA ILE A 257 -15.08 -6.62 7.92
C ILE A 257 -15.14 -7.67 9.02
N GLU A 258 -16.03 -8.65 8.91
CA GLU A 258 -16.17 -9.73 9.88
C GLU A 258 -14.89 -10.57 9.98
N LEU A 259 -14.29 -10.93 8.85
CA LEU A 259 -13.01 -11.67 8.81
C LEU A 259 -11.89 -10.87 9.50
N TYR A 260 -11.79 -9.57 9.26
CA TYR A 260 -10.78 -8.74 9.92
C TYR A 260 -11.05 -8.58 11.42
N GLN A 261 -12.31 -8.49 11.84
CA GLN A 261 -12.66 -8.49 13.26
C GLN A 261 -12.31 -9.82 13.93
N GLN A 262 -12.55 -10.94 13.25
CA GLN A 262 -12.13 -12.24 13.74
C GLN A 262 -10.60 -12.33 13.86
N GLN A 263 -9.88 -11.87 12.85
CA GLN A 263 -8.41 -11.82 12.88
C GLN A 263 -7.88 -10.96 14.03
N ILE A 264 -8.52 -9.81 14.33
CA ILE A 264 -8.17 -9.00 15.50
C ILE A 264 -8.36 -9.79 16.80
N ARG A 265 -9.49 -10.49 16.97
CA ARG A 265 -9.73 -11.34 18.14
C ARG A 265 -8.67 -12.44 18.28
N ASP A 266 -8.29 -13.08 17.20
CA ASP A 266 -7.27 -14.13 17.19
C ASP A 266 -5.88 -13.58 17.53
N VAL A 267 -5.52 -12.40 17.02
CA VAL A 267 -4.29 -11.69 17.38
C VAL A 267 -4.32 -11.30 18.87
N GLN A 268 -5.43 -10.80 19.39
CA GLN A 268 -5.57 -10.40 20.79
C GLN A 268 -5.44 -11.58 21.75
N SER A 269 -6.08 -12.69 21.42
CA SER A 269 -6.05 -13.93 22.24
C SER A 269 -4.76 -14.75 22.08
N GLY A 270 -3.86 -14.39 21.14
CA GLY A 270 -2.64 -15.15 20.86
C GLY A 270 -2.86 -16.41 20.01
N LYS A 271 -4.06 -16.64 19.50
CA LYS A 271 -4.37 -17.75 18.58
C LYS A 271 -3.76 -17.54 17.18
N TYR A 272 -3.58 -16.28 16.78
CA TYR A 272 -2.99 -15.94 15.49
C TYR A 272 -1.48 -16.20 15.51
N LYS A 273 -1.01 -17.04 14.61
CA LYS A 273 0.42 -17.31 14.41
C LYS A 273 0.97 -16.42 13.32
N PHE A 274 1.89 -15.52 13.68
CA PHE A 274 2.61 -14.72 12.70
C PHE A 274 3.54 -15.62 11.89
N GLN A 275 3.50 -15.50 10.56
CA GLN A 275 4.36 -16.27 9.65
C GLN A 275 5.84 -15.92 9.85
N SER A 276 6.13 -14.70 10.30
CA SER A 276 7.49 -14.22 10.54
C SER A 276 7.57 -13.32 11.76
N GLY A 277 8.65 -13.47 12.49
CA GLY A 277 9.02 -12.55 13.57
C GLY A 277 9.67 -11.26 13.04
N SER A 278 9.80 -10.27 13.92
CA SER A 278 10.54 -9.05 13.63
C SER A 278 12.05 -9.31 13.59
N THR A 279 12.75 -8.68 12.64
CA THR A 279 14.22 -8.71 12.56
C THR A 279 14.80 -7.37 12.97
N THR A 280 15.87 -7.38 13.75
CA THR A 280 16.51 -6.17 14.24
C THR A 280 17.96 -6.10 13.78
N SER A 281 18.36 -4.92 13.28
CA SER A 281 19.72 -4.61 12.84
C SER A 281 20.19 -3.28 13.46
N ARG A 282 21.49 -3.06 13.46
CA ARG A 282 22.13 -1.81 13.95
C ARG A 282 22.91 -1.16 12.83
N LEU A 283 22.82 0.15 12.73
CA LEU A 283 23.73 0.99 11.98
C LEU A 283 24.77 1.51 12.99
N LYS A 284 26.05 1.28 12.70
CA LYS A 284 27.17 1.74 13.53
C LYS A 284 27.74 3.02 12.96
#